data_8e00fbc555e94cd90da5f3b6930a6f6e
#
_entry.id   8e00fbc555e94cd90da5f3b6930a6f6e
#
_cell.length_a   1.000
_cell.length_b   1.000
_cell.length_c   1.000
_cell.angle_alpha   90.00
_cell.angle_beta   90.00
_cell.angle_gamma   90.00
#
_symmetry.space_group_name_H-M   'P 1'
#
loop_
_entity.id
_entity.type
_entity.pdbx_description
1 polymer ?
#
loop_
_entity_poly.entity_id
_entity_poly.type
_entity_poly.pdbx_seq_one_letter_code
_entity_poly.pdbx_strand_id
1 'polypeptide(L)'
;ATDEKTPRTPKNAKERVRQSRPANEYSFVHSLVYLWYPPLFIAGPVMTFNDFAAQLDVPLYIPPRAIAGYMVRCIIALFSMEFMLHYMYVNAIKSARAWEGCTPMELGMIGLFNLEFVWFKLVIPWRVFRLWALLDGVDAPENMIRAITNSPSALGFWRSWHRSYNQWVVRYVYIPLGGSRNQLLAM
;
A
#
# COMPACT_ATOMS: atom_id res chain seq x y z
N ALA A 1 -6.16 -40.49 18.48
CA ALA A 1 -6.21 -39.17 19.10
C ALA A 1 -5.41 -38.25 18.21
N THR A 2 -6.11 -37.47 17.35
CA THR A 2 -5.52 -36.42 16.54
C THR A 2 -5.31 -35.23 17.47
N ASP A 3 -4.07 -34.89 17.73
CA ASP A 3 -3.66 -33.68 18.43
C ASP A 3 -4.21 -32.47 17.65
N GLU A 4 -5.35 -31.99 18.08
CA GLU A 4 -5.94 -30.73 17.64
C GLU A 4 -5.09 -29.61 18.27
N LYS A 5 -3.98 -29.27 17.59
CA LYS A 5 -3.13 -28.14 17.98
C LYS A 5 -3.99 -26.89 17.94
N THR A 6 -4.38 -26.40 19.09
CA THR A 6 -4.99 -25.08 19.27
C THR A 6 -4.25 -24.08 18.38
N PRO A 7 -4.95 -23.38 17.48
CA PRO A 7 -4.30 -22.43 16.57
C PRO A 7 -3.59 -21.37 17.38
N ARG A 8 -2.25 -21.35 17.30
CA ARG A 8 -1.45 -20.30 17.95
C ARG A 8 -1.85 -18.95 17.36
N THR A 9 -2.21 -18.01 18.21
CA THR A 9 -2.46 -16.63 17.76
C THR A 9 -1.22 -16.10 17.04
N PRO A 10 -1.36 -15.63 15.78
CA PRO A 10 -0.21 -15.19 15.00
C PRO A 10 0.42 -13.94 15.63
N LYS A 11 1.74 -13.96 15.84
CA LYS A 11 2.49 -12.91 16.53
C LYS A 11 2.81 -11.70 15.65
N ASN A 12 2.80 -11.88 14.32
CA ASN A 12 3.18 -10.82 13.38
C ASN A 12 2.47 -10.98 12.03
N ALA A 13 2.51 -9.92 11.20
CA ALA A 13 1.86 -9.89 9.89
C ALA A 13 2.30 -11.05 8.96
N LYS A 14 3.56 -11.47 9.02
CA LYS A 14 4.05 -12.60 8.19
C LYS A 14 3.42 -13.93 8.58
N GLU A 15 3.20 -14.13 9.86
CA GLU A 15 2.52 -15.34 10.37
C GLU A 15 1.05 -15.30 9.99
N ARG A 16 0.34 -14.16 10.15
CA ARG A 16 -1.06 -14.00 9.74
C ARG A 16 -1.27 -14.33 8.25
N VAL A 17 -0.37 -13.85 7.38
CA VAL A 17 -0.40 -14.13 5.95
C VAL A 17 -0.20 -15.63 5.64
N ARG A 18 0.67 -16.32 6.38
CA ARG A 18 1.04 -17.73 6.10
C ARG A 18 0.12 -18.75 6.71
N GLN A 19 -0.47 -18.44 7.85
CA GLN A 19 -1.29 -19.37 8.60
C GLN A 19 -2.63 -19.58 7.87
N SER A 20 -2.97 -20.85 7.61
CA SER A 20 -4.30 -21.21 7.12
C SER A 20 -5.31 -20.97 8.22
N ARG A 21 -6.47 -20.43 7.85
CA ARG A 21 -7.59 -20.24 8.75
C ARG A 21 -8.47 -21.49 8.79
N PRO A 22 -9.31 -21.68 9.82
CA PRO A 22 -10.29 -22.75 9.85
C PRO A 22 -11.23 -22.71 8.63
N ALA A 23 -11.69 -23.88 8.18
CA ALA A 23 -12.51 -23.98 6.96
C ALA A 23 -13.82 -23.16 7.00
N ASN A 24 -14.40 -22.97 8.17
CA ASN A 24 -15.60 -22.15 8.38
C ASN A 24 -15.39 -20.65 8.09
N GLU A 25 -14.16 -20.15 8.19
CA GLU A 25 -13.82 -18.76 7.86
C GLU A 25 -13.71 -18.51 6.34
N TYR A 26 -13.44 -19.54 5.54
CA TYR A 26 -13.49 -19.45 4.08
C TYR A 26 -14.92 -19.52 3.54
N SER A 27 -15.83 -18.78 4.16
CA SER A 27 -17.23 -18.71 3.75
C SER A 27 -17.45 -17.57 2.75
N PHE A 28 -18.60 -17.67 2.04
CA PHE A 28 -19.02 -16.62 1.11
C PHE A 28 -19.20 -15.27 1.81
N VAL A 29 -19.74 -15.27 3.03
CA VAL A 29 -19.97 -14.05 3.82
C VAL A 29 -18.64 -13.38 4.17
N HIS A 30 -17.66 -14.13 4.70
CA HIS A 30 -16.32 -13.56 4.99
C HIS A 30 -15.62 -13.05 3.73
N SER A 31 -15.79 -13.72 2.60
CA SER A 31 -15.26 -13.27 1.31
C SER A 31 -15.90 -11.96 0.86
N LEU A 32 -17.22 -11.81 1.03
CA LEU A 32 -17.92 -10.54 0.75
C LEU A 32 -17.43 -9.42 1.68
N VAL A 33 -17.32 -9.67 2.98
CA VAL A 33 -16.81 -8.67 3.94
C VAL A 33 -15.40 -8.21 3.55
N TYR A 34 -14.53 -9.14 3.19
CA TYR A 34 -13.18 -8.82 2.72
C TYR A 34 -13.19 -7.99 1.43
N LEU A 35 -14.00 -8.37 0.44
CA LEU A 35 -14.05 -7.69 -0.86
C LEU A 35 -14.67 -6.29 -0.76
N TRP A 36 -15.67 -6.12 0.11
CA TRP A 36 -16.41 -4.86 0.24
C TRP A 36 -15.94 -3.98 1.40
N TYR A 37 -14.87 -4.36 2.10
CA TYR A 37 -14.32 -3.51 3.16
C TYR A 37 -13.78 -2.20 2.56
N PRO A 38 -14.44 -1.05 2.82
CA PRO A 38 -14.18 0.18 2.08
C PRO A 38 -12.73 0.65 2.12
N PRO A 39 -12.01 0.59 3.26
CA PRO A 39 -10.61 0.99 3.31
C PRO A 39 -9.69 0.23 2.36
N LEU A 40 -9.99 -1.03 2.04
CA LEU A 40 -9.19 -1.83 1.11
C LEU A 40 -9.72 -1.74 -0.32
N PHE A 41 -11.05 -1.64 -0.48
CA PHE A 41 -11.72 -1.70 -1.78
C PHE A 41 -11.55 -0.41 -2.61
N ILE A 42 -11.68 0.78 -2.00
CA ILE A 42 -11.74 2.05 -2.75
C ILE A 42 -10.36 2.44 -3.28
N ALA A 43 -9.38 2.61 -2.40
CA ALA A 43 -8.03 3.03 -2.78
C ALA A 43 -6.98 2.66 -1.71
N GLY A 44 -7.29 1.72 -0.85
CA GLY A 44 -6.39 1.32 0.23
C GLY A 44 -5.30 0.35 -0.22
N PRO A 45 -4.43 -0.02 0.71
CA PRO A 45 -3.46 -1.06 0.48
C PRO A 45 -4.14 -2.42 0.30
N VAL A 46 -3.66 -3.22 -0.63
CA VAL A 46 -4.16 -4.58 -0.85
C VAL A 46 -3.65 -5.51 0.25
N MET A 47 -4.53 -6.30 0.82
CA MET A 47 -4.26 -7.20 1.92
C MET A 47 -4.60 -8.64 1.53
N THR A 48 -3.97 -9.65 2.12
CA THR A 48 -4.36 -11.03 1.88
C THR A 48 -5.59 -11.40 2.72
N PHE A 49 -6.44 -12.29 2.21
CA PHE A 49 -7.63 -12.75 2.93
C PHE A 49 -7.28 -13.27 4.34
N ASN A 50 -6.27 -14.12 4.45
CA ASN A 50 -5.87 -14.71 5.73
C ASN A 50 -5.44 -13.66 6.77
N ASP A 51 -4.72 -12.63 6.35
CA ASP A 51 -4.31 -11.54 7.23
C ASP A 51 -5.50 -10.69 7.66
N PHE A 52 -6.43 -10.40 6.74
CA PHE A 52 -7.66 -9.68 7.05
C PHE A 52 -8.58 -10.46 8.00
N ALA A 53 -8.88 -11.72 7.67
CA ALA A 53 -9.74 -12.58 8.50
C ALA A 53 -9.18 -12.75 9.92
N ALA A 54 -7.85 -12.91 10.05
CA ALA A 54 -7.21 -12.99 11.36
C ALA A 54 -7.43 -11.75 12.24
N GLN A 55 -7.62 -10.59 11.63
CA GLN A 55 -7.82 -9.32 12.33
C GLN A 55 -9.30 -8.97 12.54
N LEU A 56 -10.21 -9.59 11.80
CA LEU A 56 -11.65 -9.49 12.06
C LEU A 56 -12.03 -10.16 13.38
N ASP A 57 -11.51 -11.37 13.61
CA ASP A 57 -11.84 -12.14 14.82
C ASP A 57 -11.18 -11.54 16.06
N VAL A 58 -9.95 -11.07 15.91
CA VAL A 58 -9.16 -10.48 17.00
C VAL A 58 -8.56 -9.17 16.51
N PRO A 59 -9.30 -8.05 16.64
CA PRO A 59 -8.78 -6.73 16.28
C PRO A 59 -7.47 -6.45 17.00
N LEU A 60 -6.51 -5.91 16.25
CA LEU A 60 -5.22 -5.56 16.83
C LEU A 60 -5.32 -4.30 17.68
N TYR A 61 -4.77 -4.35 18.88
CA TYR A 61 -4.58 -3.13 19.64
C TYR A 61 -3.47 -2.28 19.00
N ILE A 62 -3.86 -1.20 18.35
CA ILE A 62 -2.95 -0.22 17.77
C ILE A 62 -2.89 0.97 18.74
N PRO A 63 -1.72 1.30 19.30
CA PRO A 63 -1.61 2.40 20.25
C PRO A 63 -2.09 3.72 19.65
N PRO A 64 -2.94 4.51 20.35
CA PRO A 64 -3.45 5.80 19.83
C PRO A 64 -2.33 6.75 19.39
N ARG A 65 -1.19 6.72 20.06
CA ARG A 65 0.01 7.49 19.69
C ARG A 65 0.55 7.11 18.31
N ALA A 66 0.49 5.84 17.94
CA ALA A 66 0.92 5.38 16.62
C ALA A 66 -0.04 5.86 15.53
N ILE A 67 -1.35 5.80 15.79
CA ILE A 67 -2.39 6.31 14.88
C ILE A 67 -2.24 7.83 14.71
N ALA A 68 -2.10 8.58 15.82
CA ALA A 68 -1.88 10.02 15.78
C ALA A 68 -0.61 10.40 15.00
N GLY A 69 0.50 9.70 15.22
CA GLY A 69 1.73 9.90 14.45
C GLY A 69 1.58 9.56 12.96
N TYR A 70 0.73 8.58 12.63
CA TYR A 70 0.41 8.27 11.24
C TYR A 70 -0.47 9.36 10.60
N MET A 71 -1.47 9.85 11.32
CA MET A 71 -2.34 10.95 10.90
C MET A 71 -1.54 12.23 10.62
N VAL A 72 -0.60 12.59 11.49
CA VAL A 72 0.29 13.75 11.28
C VAL A 72 1.07 13.60 9.96
N ARG A 73 1.59 12.41 9.66
CA ARG A 73 2.27 12.14 8.37
C ARG A 73 1.35 12.27 7.16
N CYS A 74 0.08 11.88 7.29
CA CYS A 74 -0.91 12.08 6.24
C CYS A 74 -1.18 13.58 6.01
N ILE A 75 -1.34 14.35 7.09
CA ILE A 75 -1.55 15.79 7.04
C ILE A 75 -0.36 16.50 6.40
N ILE A 76 0.87 16.15 6.79
CA ILE A 76 2.09 16.71 6.19
C ILE A 76 2.12 16.42 4.68
N ALA A 77 1.77 15.20 4.25
CA ALA A 77 1.74 14.85 2.83
C ALA A 77 0.69 15.67 2.06
N LEU A 78 -0.50 15.88 2.65
CA LEU A 78 -1.55 16.74 2.08
C LEU A 78 -1.08 18.18 1.91
N PHE A 79 -0.52 18.78 2.96
CA PHE A 79 -0.01 20.16 2.87
C PHE A 79 1.17 20.28 1.90
N SER A 80 2.04 19.26 1.80
CA SER A 80 3.13 19.26 0.81
C SER A 80 2.59 19.24 -0.62
N MET A 81 1.55 18.46 -0.89
CA MET A 81 0.88 18.44 -2.20
C MET A 81 0.22 19.78 -2.52
N GLU A 82 -0.51 20.37 -1.56
CA GLU A 82 -1.14 21.69 -1.70
C GLU A 82 -0.08 22.76 -1.97
N PHE A 83 1.03 22.75 -1.26
CA PHE A 83 2.16 23.65 -1.52
C PHE A 83 2.67 23.52 -2.96
N MET A 84 2.87 22.29 -3.44
CA MET A 84 3.32 22.05 -4.83
C MET A 84 2.31 22.57 -5.86
N LEU A 85 1.01 22.39 -5.60
CA LEU A 85 -0.04 22.88 -6.50
C LEU A 85 -0.09 24.40 -6.58
N HIS A 86 0.11 25.09 -5.45
CA HIS A 86 -0.02 26.55 -5.36
C HIS A 86 1.24 27.33 -5.78
N TYR A 87 2.43 26.76 -5.54
CA TYR A 87 3.69 27.47 -5.75
C TYR A 87 4.53 26.92 -6.91
N MET A 88 4.36 25.67 -7.29
CA MET A 88 5.15 25.06 -8.37
C MET A 88 4.39 24.94 -9.69
N TYR A 89 3.10 25.25 -9.70
CA TYR A 89 2.25 25.32 -10.89
C TYR A 89 2.38 24.12 -11.85
N VAL A 90 2.59 22.90 -11.31
CA VAL A 90 2.88 21.68 -12.06
C VAL A 90 1.88 21.45 -13.20
N ASN A 91 0.59 21.62 -12.92
CA ASN A 91 -0.47 21.45 -13.91
C ASN A 91 -0.47 22.56 -14.98
N ALA A 92 -0.21 23.81 -14.59
CA ALA A 92 -0.16 24.93 -15.52
C ALA A 92 1.04 24.82 -16.47
N ILE A 93 2.22 24.45 -15.96
CA ILE A 93 3.43 24.18 -16.76
C ILE A 93 3.12 23.12 -17.81
N LYS A 94 2.44 22.03 -17.42
CA LYS A 94 2.05 20.96 -18.33
C LYS A 94 1.06 21.43 -19.39
N SER A 95 0.02 22.15 -18.99
CA SER A 95 -1.04 22.61 -19.91
C SER A 95 -0.54 23.65 -20.90
N ALA A 96 0.33 24.55 -20.46
CA ALA A 96 0.91 25.61 -21.27
C ALA A 96 2.13 25.15 -22.10
N ARG A 97 2.61 23.92 -21.94
CA ARG A 97 3.87 23.42 -22.51
C ARG A 97 5.06 24.34 -22.21
N ALA A 98 5.10 24.89 -20.99
CA ALA A 98 6.06 25.90 -20.60
C ALA A 98 7.50 25.37 -20.44
N TRP A 99 7.78 24.17 -20.92
CA TRP A 99 9.13 23.59 -21.02
C TRP A 99 9.83 23.92 -22.35
N GLU A 100 9.15 24.51 -23.33
CA GLU A 100 9.72 24.89 -24.62
C GLU A 100 10.71 26.05 -24.41
N GLY A 101 11.97 25.85 -24.83
CA GLY A 101 13.04 26.80 -24.61
C GLY A 101 13.77 26.76 -23.28
N CYS A 102 13.37 25.86 -22.37
CA CYS A 102 14.02 25.66 -21.09
C CYS A 102 15.41 25.03 -21.24
N THR A 103 16.32 25.37 -20.36
CA THR A 103 17.62 24.74 -20.23
C THR A 103 17.51 23.28 -19.74
N PRO A 104 18.50 22.42 -19.97
CA PRO A 104 18.50 21.04 -19.46
C PRO A 104 18.28 20.93 -17.95
N MET A 105 18.77 21.88 -17.17
CA MET A 105 18.58 21.92 -15.72
C MET A 105 17.13 22.22 -15.36
N GLU A 106 16.51 23.20 -15.99
CA GLU A 106 15.10 23.53 -15.78
C GLU A 106 14.18 22.37 -16.18
N LEU A 107 14.45 21.70 -17.31
CA LEU A 107 13.75 20.50 -17.74
C LEU A 107 13.87 19.39 -16.71
N GLY A 108 15.06 19.17 -16.15
CA GLY A 108 15.29 18.19 -15.10
C GLY A 108 14.48 18.50 -13.83
N MET A 109 14.42 19.76 -13.42
CA MET A 109 13.63 20.20 -12.26
C MET A 109 12.11 20.07 -12.51
N ILE A 110 11.62 20.46 -13.67
CA ILE A 110 10.23 20.26 -14.06
C ILE A 110 9.87 18.76 -14.00
N GLY A 111 10.74 17.89 -14.54
CA GLY A 111 10.55 16.44 -14.50
C GLY A 111 10.50 15.89 -13.06
N LEU A 112 11.42 16.35 -12.20
CA LEU A 112 11.46 15.95 -10.78
C LEU A 112 10.19 16.34 -10.05
N PHE A 113 9.74 17.58 -10.15
CA PHE A 113 8.53 18.05 -9.48
C PHE A 113 7.25 17.39 -10.02
N ASN A 114 7.18 17.09 -11.32
CA ASN A 114 6.10 16.30 -11.89
C ASN A 114 6.06 14.88 -11.29
N LEU A 115 7.21 14.24 -11.15
CA LEU A 115 7.32 12.91 -10.57
C LEU A 115 6.90 12.90 -9.09
N GLU A 116 7.35 13.88 -8.30
CA GLU A 116 6.93 14.04 -6.91
C GLU A 116 5.41 14.32 -6.79
N PHE A 117 4.87 15.16 -7.66
CA PHE A 117 3.42 15.42 -7.68
C PHE A 117 2.62 14.15 -7.96
N VAL A 118 3.01 13.34 -8.96
CA VAL A 118 2.37 12.05 -9.25
C VAL A 118 2.49 11.11 -8.06
N TRP A 119 3.63 11.10 -7.39
CA TRP A 119 3.84 10.29 -6.19
C TRP A 119 2.88 10.68 -5.06
N PHE A 120 2.75 11.98 -4.74
CA PHE A 120 1.80 12.46 -3.73
C PHE A 120 0.36 12.10 -4.08
N LYS A 121 -0.03 12.29 -5.35
CA LYS A 121 -1.37 11.96 -5.85
C LYS A 121 -1.78 10.52 -5.57
N LEU A 122 -0.83 9.58 -5.57
CA LEU A 122 -1.09 8.17 -5.29
C LEU A 122 -0.90 7.80 -3.82
N VAL A 123 0.11 8.34 -3.16
CA VAL A 123 0.44 8.00 -1.77
C VAL A 123 -0.59 8.56 -0.79
N ILE A 124 -1.14 9.74 -1.05
CA ILE A 124 -2.12 10.36 -0.16
C ILE A 124 -3.38 9.49 -0.01
N PRO A 125 -4.10 9.08 -1.09
CA PRO A 125 -5.21 8.15 -0.96
C PRO A 125 -4.83 6.86 -0.24
N TRP A 126 -3.70 6.23 -0.59
CA TRP A 126 -3.24 5.01 0.07
C TRP A 126 -3.08 5.19 1.59
N ARG A 127 -2.53 6.33 2.02
CA ARG A 127 -2.33 6.63 3.45
C ARG A 127 -3.63 6.95 4.16
N VAL A 128 -4.53 7.71 3.54
CA VAL A 128 -5.83 8.04 4.12
C VAL A 128 -6.65 6.76 4.37
N PHE A 129 -6.74 5.88 3.38
CA PHE A 129 -7.47 4.63 3.53
C PHE A 129 -6.77 3.66 4.50
N ARG A 130 -5.43 3.65 4.54
CA ARG A 130 -4.71 2.90 5.57
C ARG A 130 -4.96 3.47 6.96
N LEU A 131 -5.01 4.79 7.11
CA LEU A 131 -5.36 5.42 8.38
C LEU A 131 -6.76 5.00 8.84
N TRP A 132 -7.73 4.95 7.93
CA TRP A 132 -9.07 4.45 8.23
C TRP A 132 -9.02 2.99 8.72
N ALA A 133 -8.33 2.12 8.00
CA ALA A 133 -8.16 0.73 8.43
C ALA A 133 -7.51 0.63 9.84
N LEU A 134 -6.50 1.45 10.13
CA LEU A 134 -5.87 1.49 11.46
C LEU A 134 -6.83 1.95 12.57
N LEU A 135 -7.76 2.86 12.27
CA LEU A 135 -8.81 3.29 13.21
C LEU A 135 -9.81 2.17 13.49
N ASP A 136 -10.09 1.31 12.51
CA ASP A 136 -10.92 0.12 12.66
C ASP A 136 -10.18 -1.06 13.36
N GLY A 137 -8.90 -0.88 13.74
CA GLY A 137 -8.08 -1.93 14.34
C GLY A 137 -7.47 -2.92 13.34
N VAL A 138 -7.51 -2.59 12.04
CA VAL A 138 -6.92 -3.40 10.96
C VAL A 138 -5.57 -2.82 10.56
N ASP A 139 -4.48 -3.54 10.85
CA ASP A 139 -3.11 -3.17 10.44
C ASP A 139 -2.86 -3.58 8.98
N ALA A 140 -3.38 -2.78 8.06
CA ALA A 140 -3.14 -2.95 6.63
C ALA A 140 -1.68 -2.63 6.27
N PRO A 141 -1.07 -3.31 5.28
CA PRO A 141 0.33 -3.09 4.90
C PRO A 141 0.55 -1.69 4.29
N GLU A 142 1.74 -1.14 4.43
CA GLU A 142 2.11 0.14 3.79
C GLU A 142 2.38 -0.06 2.29
N ASN A 143 1.80 0.80 1.45
CA ASN A 143 1.97 0.75 -0.01
C ASN A 143 3.28 1.37 -0.50
N MET A 144 3.81 2.35 0.24
CA MET A 144 5.05 3.02 -0.11
C MET A 144 5.86 3.30 1.15
N ILE A 145 7.02 2.65 1.28
CA ILE A 145 7.85 2.75 2.48
C ILE A 145 8.72 3.99 2.46
N ARG A 146 9.19 4.40 1.27
CA ARG A 146 10.12 5.52 1.08
C ARG A 146 9.59 6.48 0.04
N ALA A 147 9.95 7.76 0.18
CA ALA A 147 9.71 8.75 -0.87
C ALA A 147 10.55 8.42 -2.12
N ILE A 148 10.13 8.92 -3.28
CA ILE A 148 10.84 8.73 -4.54
C ILE A 148 12.26 9.25 -4.42
N THR A 149 12.42 10.46 -3.92
CA THR A 149 13.72 11.14 -3.70
C THR A 149 14.62 10.42 -2.71
N ASN A 150 14.07 9.55 -1.85
CA ASN A 150 14.84 8.74 -0.89
C ASN A 150 15.03 7.29 -1.34
N SER A 151 14.94 7.03 -2.64
CA SER A 151 15.15 5.68 -3.20
C SER A 151 16.54 5.61 -3.85
N PRO A 152 17.50 4.87 -3.25
CA PRO A 152 18.91 4.87 -3.71
C PRO A 152 19.11 4.13 -5.04
N SER A 153 18.12 3.39 -5.52
CA SER A 153 18.20 2.65 -6.78
C SER A 153 16.83 2.48 -7.42
N ALA A 154 16.80 2.36 -8.75
CA ALA A 154 15.56 2.05 -9.50
C ALA A 154 14.91 0.75 -9.04
N LEU A 155 15.69 -0.30 -8.77
CA LEU A 155 15.17 -1.57 -8.25
C LEU A 155 14.53 -1.39 -6.86
N GLY A 156 15.15 -0.61 -5.97
CA GLY A 156 14.60 -0.29 -4.65
C GLY A 156 13.29 0.48 -4.74
N PHE A 157 13.21 1.42 -5.68
CA PHE A 157 11.99 2.15 -5.99
C PHE A 157 10.86 1.21 -6.42
N TRP A 158 11.05 0.40 -7.45
CA TRP A 158 10.02 -0.51 -7.97
C TRP A 158 9.59 -1.57 -6.95
N ARG A 159 10.47 -2.04 -6.09
CA ARG A 159 10.11 -2.94 -4.98
C ARG A 159 9.29 -2.26 -3.88
N SER A 160 9.38 -0.95 -3.77
CA SER A 160 8.62 -0.15 -2.79
C SER A 160 7.30 0.35 -3.36
N TRP A 161 7.20 0.51 -4.68
CA TRP A 161 6.03 1.00 -5.38
C TRP A 161 4.87 0.01 -5.30
N HIS A 162 3.74 0.49 -4.78
CA HIS A 162 2.52 -0.30 -4.58
C HIS A 162 2.82 -1.69 -3.97
N ARG A 163 3.64 -1.67 -2.93
CA ARG A 163 4.23 -2.88 -2.33
C ARG A 163 3.18 -3.90 -1.90
N SER A 164 2.07 -3.47 -1.36
CA SER A 164 1.00 -4.36 -0.89
C SER A 164 0.39 -5.16 -2.06
N TYR A 165 0.14 -4.49 -3.19
CA TYR A 165 -0.34 -5.12 -4.41
C TYR A 165 0.69 -6.12 -4.96
N ASN A 166 1.97 -5.74 -5.02
CA ASN A 166 3.02 -6.66 -5.46
C ASN A 166 3.09 -7.92 -4.58
N GLN A 167 2.99 -7.78 -3.26
CA GLN A 167 2.95 -8.92 -2.34
C GLN A 167 1.74 -9.82 -2.57
N TRP A 168 0.59 -9.23 -2.87
CA TRP A 168 -0.64 -9.96 -3.19
C TRP A 168 -0.50 -10.74 -4.51
N VAL A 169 -0.01 -10.08 -5.57
CA VAL A 169 0.23 -10.71 -6.88
C VAL A 169 1.23 -11.87 -6.76
N VAL A 170 2.32 -11.67 -6.02
CA VAL A 170 3.31 -12.73 -5.80
C VAL A 170 2.66 -13.94 -5.13
N ARG A 171 1.79 -13.74 -4.15
CA ARG A 171 1.15 -14.82 -3.40
C ARG A 171 0.08 -15.56 -4.21
N TYR A 172 -0.81 -14.82 -4.87
CA TYR A 172 -2.00 -15.39 -5.49
C TYR A 172 -1.88 -15.67 -6.99
N VAL A 173 -0.89 -15.10 -7.64
CA VAL A 173 -0.66 -15.26 -9.08
C VAL A 173 0.69 -15.93 -9.35
N TYR A 174 1.79 -15.29 -8.93
CA TYR A 174 3.13 -15.74 -9.29
C TYR A 174 3.48 -17.12 -8.71
N ILE A 175 3.25 -17.34 -7.40
CA ILE A 175 3.54 -18.62 -6.74
C ILE A 175 2.68 -19.77 -7.31
N PRO A 176 1.34 -19.63 -7.46
CA PRO A 176 0.50 -20.68 -8.05
C PRO A 176 0.85 -21.04 -9.49
N LEU A 177 1.32 -20.08 -10.28
CA LEU A 177 1.80 -20.33 -11.66
C LEU A 177 3.17 -21.02 -11.74
N GLY A 178 3.74 -21.39 -10.60
CA GLY A 178 5.02 -22.09 -10.52
C GLY A 178 6.23 -21.19 -10.25
N GLY A 179 6.03 -19.89 -10.09
CA GLY A 179 7.07 -18.93 -9.71
C GLY A 179 8.29 -18.96 -10.64
N SER A 180 9.49 -19.03 -10.08
CA SER A 180 10.74 -19.07 -10.85
C SER A 180 10.95 -20.33 -11.68
N ARG A 181 10.14 -21.39 -11.49
CA ARG A 181 10.23 -22.62 -12.28
C ARG A 181 9.58 -22.47 -13.66
N ASN A 182 8.57 -21.64 -13.77
CA ASN A 182 7.79 -21.41 -15.01
C ASN A 182 7.86 -19.94 -15.43
N GLN A 183 9.06 -19.44 -15.71
CA GLN A 183 9.28 -18.03 -16.06
C GLN A 183 8.42 -17.53 -17.23
N LEU A 184 8.13 -18.39 -18.22
CA LEU A 184 7.30 -18.04 -19.39
C LEU A 184 5.82 -17.81 -19.05
N LEU A 185 5.30 -18.41 -17.97
CA LEU A 185 3.91 -18.25 -17.52
C LEU A 185 3.77 -17.20 -16.40
N ALA A 186 4.88 -16.84 -15.78
CA ALA A 186 4.91 -15.95 -14.64
C ALA A 186 5.37 -14.51 -14.98
N MET A 187 5.69 -14.25 -16.25
CA MET A 187 5.92 -12.92 -16.84
C MET A 187 4.63 -12.36 -17.42
#